data_d66a2de82ae95510a7de0178ae5d82e0
#
_entry.id   d66a2de82ae95510a7de0178ae5d82e0
#
_cell.length_a   1.000
_cell.length_b   1.000
_cell.length_c   1.000
_cell.angle_alpha   90.00
_cell.angle_beta   90.00
_cell.angle_gamma   90.00
#
_symmetry.space_group_name_H-M   'P 1'
#
loop_
_entity.id
_entity.type
_entity.pdbx_description
1 polymer ?
#
loop_
_entity_poly.entity_id
_entity_poly.type
_entity_poly.pdbx_seq_one_letter_code
_entity_poly.pdbx_strand_id
1 'polypeptide(L)'
;QDSKEFKDALKACEKTGCLVRQWVEGIRVSVAVLGTGWDAHVLPPIDETKNAPVSLVALSSSDEVAQAIRSEIERCAFEVCLALGLRDFALVRLVWDGAQVRMAEVETLPSFAEGSAFEVACKTAGLSIEGVLNHLVEL
;
A
#
# COMPACT_ATOMS: atom_id res chain seq x y z
N GLN A 1 -16.88 7.19 -18.69
CA GLN A 1 -16.30 5.92 -19.19
C GLN A 1 -17.32 5.21 -20.03
N ASP A 2 -16.91 4.80 -21.24
CA ASP A 2 -17.81 4.32 -22.27
C ASP A 2 -18.42 2.96 -21.88
N SER A 3 -19.74 2.87 -21.93
CA SER A 3 -20.52 1.66 -21.70
C SER A 3 -20.08 0.48 -22.58
N LYS A 4 -19.42 0.76 -23.71
CA LYS A 4 -18.91 -0.24 -24.65
C LYS A 4 -17.62 -0.88 -24.13
N GLU A 5 -16.65 -0.11 -23.64
CA GLU A 5 -15.40 -0.62 -23.06
C GLU A 5 -15.66 -1.51 -21.86
N PHE A 6 -16.62 -1.15 -21.02
CA PHE A 6 -17.04 -1.98 -19.87
C PHE A 6 -17.62 -3.31 -20.29
N LYS A 7 -18.50 -3.33 -21.33
CA LYS A 7 -19.08 -4.56 -21.87
C LYS A 7 -18.03 -5.47 -22.51
N ASP A 8 -17.07 -4.88 -23.21
CA ASP A 8 -15.99 -5.65 -23.86
C ASP A 8 -15.05 -6.26 -22.81
N ALA A 9 -14.73 -5.51 -21.72
CA ALA A 9 -13.97 -6.03 -20.58
C ALA A 9 -14.71 -7.19 -19.87
N LEU A 10 -16.02 -7.07 -19.64
CA LEU A 10 -16.82 -8.16 -19.06
C LEU A 10 -16.79 -9.43 -19.92
N LYS A 11 -16.93 -9.30 -21.23
CA LYS A 11 -16.85 -10.45 -22.16
C LYS A 11 -15.50 -11.14 -22.11
N ALA A 12 -14.40 -10.39 -21.99
CA ALA A 12 -13.07 -10.95 -21.86
C ALA A 12 -12.90 -11.80 -20.59
N CYS A 13 -13.67 -11.50 -19.55
CA CYS A 13 -13.62 -12.19 -18.25
C CYS A 13 -14.65 -13.32 -18.09
N GLU A 14 -15.52 -13.57 -19.07
CA GLU A 14 -16.63 -14.56 -18.96
C GLU A 14 -16.16 -15.97 -18.57
N LYS A 15 -14.96 -16.37 -19.00
CA LYS A 15 -14.42 -17.73 -18.74
C LYS A 15 -13.66 -17.84 -17.43
N THR A 16 -13.14 -16.74 -16.89
CA THR A 16 -12.25 -16.73 -15.72
C THR A 16 -12.89 -16.10 -14.49
N GLY A 17 -14.05 -15.48 -14.67
CA GLY A 17 -14.64 -14.60 -13.66
C GLY A 17 -13.90 -13.27 -13.55
N CYS A 18 -14.53 -12.28 -12.93
CA CYS A 18 -13.92 -10.99 -12.66
C CYS A 18 -14.46 -10.39 -11.37
N LEU A 19 -13.64 -9.59 -10.72
CA LEU A 19 -14.03 -8.73 -9.63
C LEU A 19 -14.20 -7.30 -10.15
N VAL A 20 -15.42 -6.77 -10.03
CA VAL A 20 -15.72 -5.37 -10.38
C VAL A 20 -15.77 -4.56 -9.10
N ARG A 21 -14.95 -3.52 -9.02
CA ARG A 21 -14.94 -2.59 -7.89
C ARG A 21 -14.92 -1.14 -8.37
N GLN A 22 -15.37 -0.25 -7.49
CA GLN A 22 -15.35 1.17 -7.76
C GLN A 22 -13.92 1.66 -7.97
N TRP A 23 -13.70 2.41 -9.03
CA TRP A 23 -12.45 3.14 -9.21
C TRP A 23 -12.45 4.38 -8.32
N VAL A 24 -11.37 4.58 -7.58
CA VAL A 24 -11.14 5.77 -6.75
C VAL A 24 -9.98 6.56 -7.36
N GLU A 25 -10.25 7.80 -7.74
CA GLU A 25 -9.23 8.75 -8.18
C GLU A 25 -8.41 9.21 -6.98
N GLY A 26 -7.12 9.42 -7.15
CA GLY A 26 -6.26 9.94 -6.10
C GLY A 26 -4.81 9.47 -6.17
N ILE A 27 -4.05 9.82 -5.15
CA ILE A 27 -2.66 9.39 -4.99
C ILE A 27 -2.66 7.96 -4.45
N ARG A 28 -2.09 7.04 -5.22
CA ARG A 28 -1.93 5.63 -4.83
C ARG A 28 -0.66 5.45 -4.04
N VAL A 29 -0.80 4.85 -2.88
CA VAL A 29 0.32 4.60 -1.97
C VAL A 29 0.34 3.15 -1.53
N SER A 30 1.55 2.59 -1.49
CA SER A 30 1.81 1.29 -0.87
C SER A 30 2.52 1.50 0.47
N VAL A 31 2.04 0.83 1.50
CA VAL A 31 2.60 0.89 2.86
C VAL A 31 2.96 -0.51 3.30
N ALA A 32 4.25 -0.75 3.50
CA ALA A 32 4.73 -2.00 4.05
C ALA A 32 4.60 -1.97 5.59
N VAL A 33 4.13 -3.07 6.14
CA VAL A 33 4.00 -3.28 7.60
C VAL A 33 4.78 -4.53 7.95
N LEU A 34 5.64 -4.44 8.98
CA LEU A 34 6.46 -5.54 9.50
C LEU A 34 6.09 -5.82 10.95
N GLY A 35 5.99 -7.08 11.32
CA GLY A 35 5.66 -7.53 12.68
C GLY A 35 4.21 -7.96 12.85
N THR A 36 3.83 -8.25 14.07
CA THR A 36 2.55 -8.86 14.40
C THR A 36 1.82 -8.07 15.50
N GLY A 37 0.52 -7.85 15.30
CA GLY A 37 -0.32 -7.20 16.29
C GLY A 37 0.15 -5.77 16.62
N TRP A 38 0.22 -5.44 17.90
CA TRP A 38 0.59 -4.11 18.37
C TRP A 38 2.09 -3.80 18.26
N ASP A 39 2.93 -4.81 18.05
CA ASP A 39 4.37 -4.67 17.83
C ASP A 39 4.73 -4.48 16.35
N ALA A 40 3.73 -4.35 15.49
CA ALA A 40 3.97 -4.12 14.07
C ALA A 40 4.50 -2.71 13.80
N HIS A 41 5.47 -2.64 12.89
CA HIS A 41 6.11 -1.41 12.45
C HIS A 41 5.64 -1.03 11.04
N VAL A 42 5.16 0.20 10.89
CA VAL A 42 4.76 0.75 9.60
C VAL A 42 5.96 1.41 8.95
N LEU A 43 6.28 1.00 7.73
CA LEU A 43 7.36 1.59 6.95
C LEU A 43 6.87 2.83 6.17
N PRO A 44 7.80 3.69 5.72
CA PRO A 44 7.43 4.90 4.97
C PRO A 44 6.54 4.58 3.76
N PRO A 45 5.45 5.35 3.55
CA PRO A 45 4.57 5.18 2.40
C PRO A 45 5.29 5.43 1.08
N ILE A 46 5.04 4.59 0.08
CA ILE A 46 5.61 4.66 -1.26
C ILE A 46 4.55 5.10 -2.25
N ASP A 47 4.82 6.13 -3.03
CA ASP A 47 4.01 6.55 -4.18
C ASP A 47 4.15 5.51 -5.30
N GLU A 48 3.06 4.82 -5.65
CA GLU A 48 3.07 3.75 -6.64
C GLU A 48 3.43 4.22 -8.05
N THR A 49 3.14 5.48 -8.38
CA THR A 49 3.43 6.02 -9.71
C THR A 49 4.90 6.37 -9.90
N LYS A 50 5.57 6.73 -8.83
CA LYS A 50 6.98 7.14 -8.83
C LYS A 50 7.92 6.04 -8.32
N ASN A 51 7.35 5.04 -7.67
CA ASN A 51 8.08 4.01 -6.94
C ASN A 51 9.15 4.59 -6.00
N ALA A 52 8.74 5.59 -5.22
CA ALA A 52 9.58 6.38 -4.33
C ALA A 52 8.77 6.82 -3.09
N PRO A 53 9.42 7.24 -2.00
CA PRO A 53 8.71 7.77 -0.85
C PRO A 53 7.73 8.87 -1.24
N VAL A 54 6.54 8.85 -0.62
CA VAL A 54 5.50 9.86 -0.88
C VAL A 54 6.04 11.25 -0.53
N SER A 55 6.01 12.15 -1.50
CA SER A 55 6.37 13.55 -1.29
C SER A 55 5.27 14.28 -0.52
N LEU A 56 5.63 14.98 0.55
CA LEU A 56 4.69 15.79 1.32
C LEU A 56 3.98 16.83 0.45
N VAL A 57 4.71 17.46 -0.47
CA VAL A 57 4.13 18.44 -1.42
C VAL A 57 3.07 17.83 -2.33
N ALA A 58 3.15 16.52 -2.62
CA ALA A 58 2.11 15.84 -3.39
C ALA A 58 0.82 15.64 -2.57
N LEU A 59 0.90 15.54 -1.25
CA LEU A 59 -0.25 15.38 -0.37
C LEU A 59 -0.94 16.72 -0.09
N SER A 60 -0.18 17.77 0.16
CA SER A 60 -0.71 19.12 0.44
C SER A 60 0.36 20.18 0.22
N SER A 61 -0.07 21.42 -0.05
CA SER A 61 0.79 22.61 -0.07
C SER A 61 1.19 23.09 1.33
N SER A 62 0.51 22.64 2.38
CA SER A 62 0.83 22.90 3.78
C SER A 62 1.57 21.71 4.37
N ASP A 63 2.76 21.92 4.90
CA ASP A 63 3.57 20.85 5.50
C ASP A 63 2.86 20.20 6.69
N GLU A 64 2.17 20.96 7.52
CA GLU A 64 1.41 20.45 8.66
C GLU A 64 0.27 19.51 8.20
N VAL A 65 -0.49 19.94 7.20
CA VAL A 65 -1.58 19.13 6.63
C VAL A 65 -1.01 17.89 5.93
N ALA A 66 0.09 18.02 5.20
CA ALA A 66 0.74 16.90 4.54
C ALA A 66 1.24 15.85 5.53
N GLN A 67 1.81 16.26 6.66
CA GLN A 67 2.21 15.35 7.74
C GLN A 67 1.00 14.66 8.38
N ALA A 68 -0.10 15.37 8.59
CA ALA A 68 -1.34 14.78 9.11
C ALA A 68 -1.91 13.71 8.16
N ILE A 69 -1.92 13.98 6.84
CA ILE A 69 -2.36 13.02 5.82
C ILE A 69 -1.43 11.78 5.82
N ARG A 70 -0.12 11.99 5.88
CA ARG A 70 0.85 10.89 5.95
C ARG A 70 0.62 10.02 7.17
N SER A 71 0.45 10.63 8.34
CA SER A 71 0.15 9.90 9.58
C SER A 71 -1.16 9.12 9.50
N GLU A 72 -2.17 9.67 8.82
CA GLU A 72 -3.44 8.97 8.57
C GLU A 72 -3.26 7.76 7.64
N ILE A 73 -2.44 7.87 6.59
CA ILE A 73 -2.08 6.78 5.69
C ILE A 73 -1.39 5.65 6.49
N GLU A 74 -0.40 5.98 7.30
CA GLU A 74 0.34 5.04 8.13
C GLU A 74 -0.57 4.37 9.17
N ARG A 75 -1.43 5.13 9.84
CA ARG A 75 -2.42 4.64 10.79
C ARG A 75 -3.42 3.68 10.14
N CYS A 76 -3.95 4.04 8.98
CA CYS A 76 -4.88 3.19 8.23
C CYS A 76 -4.24 1.85 7.87
N ALA A 77 -3.00 1.84 7.39
CA ALA A 77 -2.27 0.60 7.08
C ALA A 77 -2.09 -0.29 8.31
N PHE A 78 -1.71 0.30 9.44
CA PHE A 78 -1.57 -0.42 10.71
C PHE A 78 -2.90 -1.05 11.16
N GLU A 79 -3.98 -0.26 11.17
CA GLU A 79 -5.31 -0.72 11.60
C GLU A 79 -5.85 -1.84 10.71
N VAL A 80 -5.62 -1.77 9.39
CA VAL A 80 -5.98 -2.84 8.46
C VAL A 80 -5.26 -4.14 8.80
N CYS A 81 -3.95 -4.09 9.04
CA CYS A 81 -3.18 -5.27 9.42
C CYS A 81 -3.65 -5.85 10.75
N LEU A 82 -3.93 -5.00 11.73
CA LEU A 82 -4.44 -5.41 13.03
C LEU A 82 -5.83 -6.06 12.92
N ALA A 83 -6.75 -5.42 12.19
CA ALA A 83 -8.12 -5.91 12.01
C ALA A 83 -8.19 -7.25 11.26
N LEU A 84 -7.28 -7.48 10.30
CA LEU A 84 -7.19 -8.74 9.55
C LEU A 84 -6.34 -9.82 10.28
N GLY A 85 -5.74 -9.49 11.41
CA GLY A 85 -4.86 -10.40 12.15
C GLY A 85 -3.63 -10.84 11.36
N LEU A 86 -3.10 -9.94 10.51
CA LEU A 86 -1.93 -10.25 9.70
C LEU A 86 -0.69 -10.41 10.57
N ARG A 87 0.23 -11.27 10.12
CA ARG A 87 1.45 -11.61 10.83
C ARG A 87 2.66 -11.37 9.95
N ASP A 88 3.75 -11.04 10.58
CA ASP A 88 5.10 -10.96 10.07
C ASP A 88 5.31 -9.85 9.04
N PHE A 89 4.56 -9.81 7.97
CA PHE A 89 4.63 -8.76 6.96
C PHE A 89 3.37 -8.65 6.12
N ALA A 90 3.11 -7.46 5.60
CA ALA A 90 2.07 -7.18 4.61
C ALA A 90 2.41 -5.92 3.80
N LEU A 91 1.82 -5.79 2.62
CA LEU A 91 1.80 -4.56 1.86
C LEU A 91 0.34 -4.10 1.70
N VAL A 92 0.02 -2.95 2.28
CA VAL A 92 -1.31 -2.35 2.21
C VAL A 92 -1.31 -1.27 1.15
N ARG A 93 -2.19 -1.39 0.16
CA ARG A 93 -2.39 -0.38 -0.89
C ARG A 93 -3.56 0.52 -0.53
N LEU A 94 -3.28 1.81 -0.50
CA LEU A 94 -4.22 2.85 -0.12
C LEU A 94 -4.33 3.89 -1.24
N VAL A 95 -5.42 4.66 -1.22
CA VAL A 95 -5.63 5.80 -2.10
C VAL A 95 -6.00 7.01 -1.25
N TRP A 96 -5.24 8.09 -1.38
CA TRP A 96 -5.64 9.40 -0.88
C TRP A 96 -6.45 10.11 -1.97
N ASP A 97 -7.76 10.27 -1.76
CA ASP A 97 -8.68 10.85 -2.76
C ASP A 97 -8.81 12.38 -2.70
N GLY A 98 -7.99 13.02 -1.87
CA GLY A 98 -8.03 14.45 -1.62
C GLY A 98 -8.85 14.85 -0.39
N ALA A 99 -9.64 13.93 0.17
CA ALA A 99 -10.46 14.14 1.35
C ALA A 99 -10.26 13.08 2.43
N GLN A 100 -10.02 11.82 2.04
CA GLN A 100 -9.85 10.70 2.97
C GLN A 100 -8.96 9.61 2.39
N VAL A 101 -8.40 8.81 3.26
CA VAL A 101 -7.65 7.60 2.91
C VAL A 101 -8.62 6.43 2.70
N ARG A 102 -8.50 5.73 1.57
CA ARG A 102 -9.30 4.55 1.25
C ARG A 102 -8.42 3.33 1.07
N MET A 103 -8.82 2.22 1.65
CA MET A 103 -8.16 0.93 1.44
C MET A 103 -8.52 0.38 0.06
N ALA A 104 -7.51 0.01 -0.72
CA ALA A 104 -7.69 -0.56 -2.06
C ALA A 104 -7.42 -2.06 -2.07
N GLU A 105 -6.31 -2.50 -1.47
CA GLU A 105 -5.85 -3.89 -1.52
C GLU A 105 -4.90 -4.19 -0.36
N VAL A 106 -4.82 -5.46 0.01
CA VAL A 106 -3.82 -5.98 0.95
C VAL A 106 -3.12 -7.18 0.32
N GLU A 107 -1.81 -7.09 0.18
CA GLU A 107 -0.96 -8.20 -0.24
C GLU A 107 -0.33 -8.85 0.99
N THR A 108 -0.69 -10.09 1.25
CA THR A 108 -0.12 -10.89 2.35
C THR A 108 1.16 -11.61 1.96
N LEU A 109 1.47 -11.65 0.66
CA LEU A 109 2.70 -12.16 0.07
C LEU A 109 3.24 -11.14 -0.94
N PRO A 110 3.74 -9.98 -0.49
CA PRO A 110 4.30 -8.98 -1.37
C PRO A 110 5.57 -9.49 -2.05
N SER A 111 5.87 -8.93 -3.22
CA SER A 111 7.13 -9.19 -3.88
C SER A 111 8.30 -8.58 -3.10
N PHE A 112 9.34 -9.36 -2.88
CA PHE A 112 10.62 -8.91 -2.32
C PHE A 112 11.68 -8.62 -3.41
N ALA A 113 11.29 -8.67 -4.68
CA ALA A 113 12.20 -8.41 -5.78
C ALA A 113 12.74 -6.97 -5.75
N GLU A 114 13.90 -6.78 -6.34
CA GLU A 114 14.47 -5.45 -6.53
C GLU A 114 13.51 -4.52 -7.27
N GLY A 115 13.34 -3.31 -6.77
CA GLY A 115 12.40 -2.32 -7.29
C GLY A 115 10.94 -2.56 -6.91
N SER A 116 10.60 -3.59 -6.12
CA SER A 116 9.24 -3.73 -5.59
C SER A 116 8.92 -2.65 -4.55
N ALA A 117 7.65 -2.30 -4.38
CA ALA A 117 7.23 -1.30 -3.40
C ALA A 117 7.65 -1.67 -1.97
N PHE A 118 7.64 -2.97 -1.64
CA PHE A 118 8.07 -3.46 -0.34
C PHE A 118 9.58 -3.23 -0.13
N GLU A 119 10.40 -3.57 -1.13
CA GLU A 119 11.85 -3.37 -1.07
C GLU A 119 12.22 -1.89 -0.99
N VAL A 120 11.55 -1.03 -1.76
CA VAL A 120 11.75 0.42 -1.72
C VAL A 120 11.38 0.99 -0.34
N ALA A 121 10.29 0.51 0.28
CA ALA A 121 9.90 0.90 1.63
C ALA A 121 10.96 0.50 2.67
N CYS A 122 11.48 -0.74 2.58
CA CYS A 122 12.56 -1.21 3.44
C CYS A 122 13.82 -0.35 3.30
N LYS A 123 14.29 -0.13 2.07
CA LYS A 123 15.46 0.73 1.79
C LYS A 123 15.28 2.15 2.34
N THR A 124 14.07 2.72 2.16
CA THR A 124 13.75 4.05 2.69
C THR A 124 13.83 4.11 4.21
N ALA A 125 13.46 3.01 4.88
CA ALA A 125 13.58 2.87 6.33
C ALA A 125 14.99 2.49 6.81
N GLY A 126 15.97 2.33 5.90
CA GLY A 126 17.34 1.89 6.23
C GLY A 126 17.46 0.39 6.49
N LEU A 127 16.48 -0.40 6.06
CA LEU A 127 16.47 -1.85 6.20
C LEU A 127 16.93 -2.52 4.89
N SER A 128 17.69 -3.60 5.01
CA SER A 128 17.96 -4.47 3.86
C SER A 128 16.94 -5.58 3.75
N ILE A 129 16.55 -5.94 2.54
CA ILE A 129 15.62 -7.07 2.33
C ILE A 129 16.19 -8.37 2.90
N GLU A 130 17.50 -8.60 2.74
CA GLU A 130 18.16 -9.76 3.32
C GLU A 130 18.01 -9.82 4.85
N GLY A 131 18.21 -8.68 5.53
CA GLY A 131 18.02 -8.58 6.98
C GLY A 131 16.57 -8.86 7.40
N VAL A 132 15.60 -8.33 6.65
CA VAL A 132 14.18 -8.59 6.90
C VAL A 132 13.84 -10.08 6.71
N LEU A 133 14.30 -10.69 5.61
CA LEU A 133 14.03 -12.11 5.33
C LEU A 133 14.70 -13.02 6.36
N ASN A 134 15.93 -12.74 6.78
CA ASN A 134 16.61 -13.51 7.83
C ASN A 134 15.83 -13.46 9.15
N HIS A 135 15.35 -12.28 9.52
CA HIS A 135 14.52 -12.13 10.72
C HIS A 135 13.23 -12.95 10.65
N LEU A 136 12.57 -12.96 9.48
CA LEU A 136 11.33 -13.73 9.27
C LEU A 136 11.55 -15.24 9.32
N VAL A 137 12.73 -15.73 8.92
CA VAL A 137 13.06 -17.18 8.96
C VAL A 137 13.42 -17.65 10.38
N GLU A 138 13.89 -16.74 11.23
CA GLU A 138 14.26 -17.03 12.62
C GLU A 138 13.06 -17.04 13.60
N LEU A 139 11.90 -16.59 13.13
CA LEU A 139 10.64 -16.61 13.89
C LEU A 139 9.96 -17.98 13.81
#